data_d78d2112cfcb5147a7cb333da5abe335
#
_entry.id   d78d2112cfcb5147a7cb333da5abe335
#
_cell.length_a   1.000
_cell.length_b   1.000
_cell.length_c   1.000
_cell.angle_alpha   90.00
_cell.angle_beta   90.00
_cell.angle_gamma   90.00
#
_symmetry.space_group_name_H-M   'P 1'
#
loop_
_entity.id
_entity.type
_entity.pdbx_description
1 polymer ?
#
loop_
_entity_poly.entity_id
_entity_poly.type
_entity_poly.pdbx_seq_one_letter_code
_entity_poly.pdbx_strand_id
1 'polypeptide(L)'
;TRLVPKSHLTGLQPLPDVPHTVSSLGMEAKAGSAILFEGRTWHGTGANRSNGPRLGLLATYCAPQFRAQENYTLGIDPKVRDEASPELLARLGFKIWNSYGRIGHPHVRYVNQPTNPVGEMTPHG
;
A
#
# COMPACT_ATOMS: atom_id res chain seq x y z
N THR A 1 -16.62 -4.03 2.07
CA THR A 1 -15.80 -5.04 1.39
C THR A 1 -16.25 -6.44 1.80
N ARG A 2 -16.23 -7.37 0.85
CA ARG A 2 -16.46 -8.79 1.09
C ARG A 2 -15.16 -9.53 0.76
N LEU A 3 -14.87 -10.57 1.52
CA LEU A 3 -13.70 -11.43 1.32
C LEU A 3 -14.11 -12.89 1.21
N VAL A 4 -13.38 -13.65 0.41
CA VAL A 4 -13.47 -15.11 0.36
C VAL A 4 -12.34 -15.71 1.20
N PRO A 5 -12.64 -16.29 2.36
CA PRO A 5 -11.61 -16.82 3.24
C PRO A 5 -10.74 -17.88 2.55
N LYS A 6 -9.45 -17.84 2.81
CA LYS A 6 -8.45 -18.80 2.29
C LYS A 6 -8.25 -18.81 0.77
N SER A 7 -8.92 -17.95 0.01
CA SER A 7 -8.77 -17.92 -1.45
C SER A 7 -7.34 -17.60 -1.91
N HIS A 8 -6.58 -16.84 -1.14
CA HIS A 8 -5.17 -16.57 -1.42
C HIS A 8 -4.27 -17.82 -1.45
N LEU A 9 -4.72 -18.91 -0.83
CA LEU A 9 -3.97 -20.18 -0.81
C LEU A 9 -4.17 -21.00 -2.09
N THR A 10 -5.15 -20.69 -2.90
CA THR A 10 -5.47 -21.44 -4.11
C THR A 10 -4.48 -21.20 -5.26
N GLY A 11 -3.77 -20.08 -5.24
CA GLY A 11 -2.95 -19.61 -6.36
C GLY A 11 -3.74 -19.20 -7.62
N LEU A 12 -5.06 -19.20 -7.54
CA LEU A 12 -5.93 -18.89 -8.67
C LEU A 12 -6.45 -17.45 -8.57
N GLN A 13 -6.75 -16.86 -9.72
CA GLN A 13 -7.49 -15.60 -9.83
C GLN A 13 -8.97 -15.89 -10.07
N PRO A 14 -9.89 -15.07 -9.52
CA PRO A 14 -11.28 -15.15 -9.88
C PRO A 14 -11.47 -14.80 -11.37
N LEU A 15 -12.20 -15.59 -12.10
CA LEU A 15 -12.51 -15.30 -13.50
C LEU A 15 -13.69 -14.32 -13.56
N PRO A 16 -13.58 -13.19 -14.27
CA PRO A 16 -14.58 -12.12 -14.22
C PRO A 16 -15.95 -12.57 -14.78
N ASP A 17 -15.96 -13.47 -15.74
CA ASP A 17 -17.18 -13.89 -16.46
C ASP A 17 -17.80 -15.20 -15.92
N VAL A 18 -17.22 -15.75 -14.86
CA VAL A 18 -17.74 -16.98 -14.24
C VAL A 18 -18.50 -16.61 -12.96
N PRO A 19 -19.78 -16.97 -12.85
CA PRO A 19 -20.52 -16.77 -11.61
C PRO A 19 -19.80 -17.48 -10.45
N HIS A 20 -19.33 -16.72 -9.51
CA HIS A 20 -18.67 -17.26 -8.32
C HIS A 20 -19.72 -17.56 -7.26
N THR A 21 -20.05 -18.82 -7.09
CA THR A 21 -20.94 -19.31 -6.02
C THR A 21 -20.20 -19.46 -4.68
N VAL A 22 -19.02 -18.88 -4.58
CA VAL A 22 -18.20 -18.98 -3.38
C VAL A 22 -18.78 -18.16 -2.22
N SER A 23 -18.83 -18.77 -1.06
CA SER A 23 -19.23 -18.08 0.16
C SER A 23 -18.25 -16.97 0.49
N SER A 24 -18.75 -15.75 0.66
CA SER A 24 -17.95 -14.60 1.03
C SER A 24 -18.46 -13.98 2.34
N LEU A 25 -17.53 -13.44 3.12
CA LEU A 25 -17.82 -12.77 4.39
C LEU A 25 -17.84 -11.25 4.19
N GLY A 26 -18.83 -10.58 4.78
CA GLY A 26 -18.81 -9.13 4.93
C GLY A 26 -17.78 -8.71 5.97
N MET A 27 -16.94 -7.74 5.62
CA MET A 27 -15.99 -7.17 6.56
C MET A 27 -16.66 -6.04 7.30
N GLU A 28 -17.31 -6.38 8.40
CA GLU A 28 -18.01 -5.44 9.27
C GLU A 28 -17.15 -5.13 10.49
N ALA A 29 -16.98 -3.85 10.79
CA ALA A 29 -16.17 -3.39 11.90
C ALA A 29 -16.71 -2.06 12.44
N LYS A 30 -16.41 -1.78 13.69
CA LYS A 30 -16.77 -0.50 14.32
C LYS A 30 -15.94 0.63 13.70
N ALA A 31 -16.48 1.85 13.75
CA ALA A 31 -15.73 3.04 13.36
C ALA A 31 -14.37 3.12 14.10
N GLY A 32 -13.32 3.50 13.39
CA GLY A 32 -11.96 3.52 13.91
C GLY A 32 -11.19 2.19 13.81
N SER A 33 -11.84 1.11 13.35
CA SER A 33 -11.15 -0.15 13.11
C SER A 33 -10.38 -0.13 11.78
N ALA A 34 -9.24 -0.82 11.75
CA ALA A 34 -8.54 -1.16 10.52
C ALA A 34 -8.73 -2.64 10.21
N ILE A 35 -8.93 -2.96 8.94
CA ILE A 35 -9.04 -4.32 8.44
C ILE A 35 -7.84 -4.59 7.58
N LEU A 36 -7.04 -5.59 7.93
CA LEU A 36 -5.87 -6.02 7.19
C LEU A 36 -6.14 -7.38 6.55
N PHE A 37 -5.83 -7.50 5.27
CA PHE A 37 -5.90 -8.77 4.57
C PHE A 37 -4.81 -8.87 3.49
N GLU A 38 -4.47 -10.08 3.14
CA GLU A 38 -3.46 -10.37 2.12
C GLU A 38 -4.04 -10.06 0.73
N GLY A 39 -3.27 -9.35 -0.12
CA GLY A 39 -3.75 -8.80 -1.40
C GLY A 39 -4.27 -9.83 -2.41
N ARG A 40 -3.82 -11.09 -2.33
CA ARG A 40 -4.32 -12.19 -3.18
C ARG A 40 -5.64 -12.78 -2.69
N THR A 41 -6.12 -12.38 -1.52
CA THR A 41 -7.44 -12.82 -1.06
C THR A 41 -8.51 -12.28 -2.00
N TRP A 42 -9.35 -13.15 -2.52
CA TRP A 42 -10.45 -12.73 -3.37
C TRP A 42 -11.36 -11.81 -2.60
N HIS A 43 -11.57 -10.64 -3.13
CA HIS A 43 -12.35 -9.61 -2.47
C HIS A 43 -13.13 -8.78 -3.48
N GLY A 44 -14.13 -8.09 -2.99
CA GLY A 44 -14.96 -7.25 -3.82
C GLY A 44 -15.76 -6.24 -3.02
N THR A 45 -16.39 -5.35 -3.74
CA THR A 45 -17.24 -4.32 -3.15
C THR A 45 -18.60 -4.93 -2.78
N GLY A 46 -18.96 -4.85 -1.51
CA GLY A 46 -20.32 -5.17 -1.06
C GLY A 46 -21.29 -4.02 -1.37
N ALA A 47 -22.54 -4.34 -1.57
CA ALA A 47 -23.59 -3.35 -1.82
C ALA A 47 -23.68 -2.34 -0.67
N ASN A 48 -23.84 -1.08 -1.02
CA ASN A 48 -24.25 -0.06 -0.06
C ASN A 48 -25.77 -0.05 0.05
N ARG A 49 -26.30 -0.35 1.22
CA ARG A 49 -27.74 -0.38 1.51
C ARG A 49 -28.19 0.81 2.34
N SER A 50 -27.31 1.79 2.56
CA SER A 50 -27.65 3.03 3.25
C SER A 50 -28.19 4.07 2.27
N ASN A 51 -28.84 5.10 2.78
CA ASN A 51 -29.37 6.22 1.98
C ASN A 51 -28.29 7.26 1.60
N GLY A 52 -27.05 7.05 1.99
CA GLY A 52 -25.95 7.98 1.74
C GLY A 52 -24.71 7.31 1.13
N PRO A 53 -23.70 8.08 0.77
CA PRO A 53 -22.45 7.54 0.26
C PRO A 53 -21.72 6.74 1.36
N ARG A 54 -21.04 5.67 0.93
CA ARG A 54 -20.11 4.92 1.77
C ARG A 54 -18.69 5.15 1.25
N LEU A 55 -17.91 5.85 2.02
CA LEU A 55 -16.50 6.06 1.72
C LEU A 55 -15.66 4.90 2.27
N GLY A 56 -14.67 4.48 1.51
CA GLY A 56 -13.69 3.49 1.92
C GLY A 56 -12.29 4.00 1.63
N LEU A 57 -11.40 3.94 2.61
CA LEU A 57 -9.99 4.20 2.43
C LEU A 57 -9.26 2.86 2.31
N LEU A 58 -8.58 2.66 1.18
CA LEU A 58 -7.74 1.50 0.95
C LEU A 58 -6.29 1.95 0.88
N ALA A 59 -5.44 1.31 1.67
CA ALA A 59 -4.01 1.50 1.61
C ALA A 59 -3.36 0.17 1.21
N THR A 60 -2.70 0.15 0.06
CA THR A 60 -1.99 -1.03 -0.44
C THR A 60 -0.52 -0.93 -0.09
N TYR A 61 0.00 -1.97 0.54
CA TYR A 61 1.42 -2.08 0.87
C TYR A 61 2.05 -3.19 0.05
N CYS A 62 3.26 -2.96 -0.40
CA CYS A 62 4.07 -3.94 -1.11
C CYS A 62 5.48 -3.99 -0.53
N ALA A 63 6.20 -5.05 -0.82
CA ALA A 63 7.60 -5.12 -0.48
C ALA A 63 8.40 -4.06 -1.25
N PRO A 64 9.50 -3.53 -0.69
CA PRO A 64 10.19 -2.35 -1.20
C PRO A 64 10.81 -2.50 -2.59
N GLN A 65 10.97 -3.72 -3.08
CA GLN A 65 11.40 -3.97 -4.46
C GLN A 65 10.29 -3.77 -5.51
N PHE A 66 9.04 -3.65 -5.08
CA PHE A 66 7.91 -3.37 -5.96
C PHE A 66 7.63 -1.87 -6.01
N ARG A 67 7.16 -1.42 -7.16
CA ARG A 67 6.76 -0.04 -7.33
C ARG A 67 5.37 0.19 -6.77
N ALA A 68 5.19 1.29 -6.05
CA ALA A 68 3.85 1.73 -5.65
C ALA A 68 3.01 2.08 -6.89
N GLN A 69 1.69 1.93 -6.80
CA GLN A 69 0.77 2.31 -7.87
C GLN A 69 0.85 3.81 -8.20
N GLU A 70 1.00 4.63 -7.16
CA GLU A 70 1.19 6.07 -7.31
C GLU A 70 2.66 6.45 -7.12
N ASN A 71 3.15 7.38 -7.91
CA ASN A 71 4.49 7.89 -7.76
C ASN A 71 4.52 9.06 -6.79
N TYR A 72 4.53 8.75 -5.50
CA TYR A 72 4.53 9.76 -4.44
C TYR A 72 5.78 10.66 -4.45
N THR A 73 6.90 10.19 -4.98
CA THR A 73 8.13 11.02 -5.04
C THR A 73 7.98 12.19 -6.01
N LEU A 74 7.06 12.10 -6.96
CA LEU A 74 6.75 13.17 -7.91
C LEU A 74 5.42 13.87 -7.58
N GLY A 75 4.43 13.13 -7.12
CA GLY A 75 3.06 13.61 -7.03
C GLY A 75 2.61 14.10 -5.65
N ILE A 76 3.44 13.93 -4.62
CA ILE A 76 3.06 14.39 -3.27
C ILE A 76 3.10 15.92 -3.18
N ASP A 77 2.10 16.49 -2.52
CA ASP A 77 2.13 17.92 -2.17
C ASP A 77 3.35 18.20 -1.28
N PRO A 78 4.18 19.20 -1.62
CA PRO A 78 5.35 19.56 -0.82
C PRO A 78 5.05 19.81 0.66
N LYS A 79 3.91 20.44 0.96
CA LYS A 79 3.48 20.68 2.33
C LYS A 79 3.24 19.38 3.10
N VAL A 80 2.55 18.43 2.46
CA VAL A 80 2.32 17.10 3.06
C VAL A 80 3.64 16.36 3.28
N ARG A 81 4.56 16.44 2.31
CA ARG A 81 5.89 15.85 2.44
C ARG A 81 6.66 16.44 3.62
N ASP A 82 6.64 17.75 3.76
CA ASP A 82 7.44 18.46 4.76
C ASP A 82 6.87 18.28 6.19
N GLU A 83 5.59 18.00 6.31
CA GLU A 83 4.90 17.71 7.57
C GLU A 83 4.86 16.20 7.92
N ALA A 84 5.18 15.32 6.96
CA ALA A 84 5.10 13.88 7.15
C ALA A 84 6.18 13.33 8.08
N SER A 85 5.82 12.32 8.87
CA SER A 85 6.82 11.62 9.68
C SER A 85 7.81 10.85 8.81
N PRO A 86 9.03 10.60 9.29
CA PRO A 86 10.01 9.77 8.59
C PRO A 86 9.47 8.39 8.22
N GLU A 87 8.65 7.78 9.08
CA GLU A 87 8.02 6.47 8.84
C GLU A 87 7.02 6.55 7.68
N LEU A 88 6.23 7.62 7.61
CA LEU A 88 5.30 7.82 6.50
C LEU A 88 6.05 8.02 5.19
N LEU A 89 7.07 8.87 5.19
CA LEU A 89 7.91 9.10 4.02
C LEU A 89 8.58 7.80 3.54
N ALA A 90 9.05 6.97 4.45
CA ALA A 90 9.62 5.68 4.09
C ALA A 90 8.61 4.77 3.39
N ARG A 91 7.37 4.71 3.88
CA ARG A 91 6.27 3.93 3.27
C ARG A 91 5.83 4.48 1.93
N LEU A 92 5.96 5.77 1.73
CA LEU A 92 5.67 6.44 0.45
C LEU A 92 6.81 6.29 -0.59
N GLY A 93 7.91 5.61 -0.23
CA GLY A 93 9.01 5.33 -1.14
C GLY A 93 10.11 6.39 -1.18
N PHE A 94 10.12 7.34 -0.26
CA PHE A 94 11.21 8.34 -0.15
C PHE A 94 12.48 7.77 0.46
N LYS A 95 12.40 6.60 1.06
CA LYS A 95 13.55 5.93 1.65
C LYS A 95 14.09 4.86 0.71
N ILE A 96 15.40 4.84 0.54
CA ILE A 96 16.09 3.80 -0.22
C ILE A 96 16.10 2.52 0.63
N TRP A 97 15.80 1.41 0.00
CA TRP A 97 15.92 0.11 0.62
C TRP A 97 16.94 -0.74 -0.14
N ASN A 98 18.00 -1.13 0.52
CA ASN A 98 19.13 -1.83 -0.10
C ASN A 98 19.69 -1.02 -1.29
N SER A 99 19.47 -1.45 -2.51
CA SER A 99 19.86 -0.70 -3.72
C SER A 99 18.66 -0.11 -4.46
N TYR A 100 17.45 -0.32 -3.98
CA TYR A 100 16.22 0.13 -4.64
C TYR A 100 15.87 1.57 -4.26
N GLY A 101 15.46 2.35 -5.25
CA GLY A 101 15.11 3.76 -5.08
C GLY A 101 16.31 4.72 -5.17
N ARG A 102 17.49 4.25 -5.54
CA ARG A 102 18.68 5.08 -5.73
C ARG A 102 18.53 6.00 -6.96
N ILE A 103 19.02 7.21 -6.84
CA ILE A 103 19.05 8.20 -7.93
C ILE A 103 20.47 8.36 -8.52
N GLY A 104 21.15 7.31 -8.83
CA GLY A 104 22.38 7.38 -9.59
C GLY A 104 23.66 7.29 -8.78
N HIS A 105 24.62 8.13 -9.09
CA HIS A 105 26.02 8.01 -8.73
C HIS A 105 26.27 8.12 -7.22
N PRO A 106 27.26 7.41 -6.64
CA PRO A 106 27.58 7.46 -5.22
C PRO A 106 27.93 8.85 -4.66
N HIS A 107 28.24 9.80 -5.53
CA HIS A 107 28.51 11.18 -5.15
C HIS A 107 27.31 12.12 -5.20
N VAL A 108 26.14 11.63 -5.60
CA VAL A 108 24.91 12.43 -5.59
C VAL A 108 24.30 12.37 -4.20
N ARG A 109 24.15 13.53 -3.58
CA ARG A 109 23.41 13.66 -2.33
C ARG A 109 21.93 13.58 -2.62
N TYR A 110 21.24 12.72 -1.92
CA TYR A 110 19.79 12.66 -1.97
C TYR A 110 19.19 13.83 -1.18
N VAL A 111 18.19 14.47 -1.76
CA VAL A 111 17.40 15.45 -1.03
C VAL A 111 16.78 14.74 0.17
N ASN A 112 16.96 15.32 1.37
CA ASN A 112 16.48 14.79 2.65
C ASN A 112 17.22 13.56 3.23
N GLN A 113 18.41 13.23 2.73
CA GLN A 113 19.32 12.29 3.40
C GLN A 113 20.69 12.94 3.62
N PRO A 114 20.81 13.86 4.56
CA PRO A 114 22.03 14.66 4.72
C PRO A 114 23.23 13.84 5.19
N THR A 115 23.03 12.67 5.77
CA THR A 115 24.08 11.89 6.42
C THR A 115 24.53 10.65 5.65
N ASN A 116 23.81 10.25 4.61
CA ASN A 116 24.17 9.07 3.83
C ASN A 116 24.13 9.31 2.32
N PRO A 117 25.24 9.72 1.72
CA PRO A 117 25.30 10.04 0.29
C PRO A 117 25.10 8.83 -0.63
N VAL A 118 25.25 7.62 -0.12
CA VAL A 118 25.10 6.39 -0.90
C VAL A 118 23.70 5.80 -0.77
N GLY A 119 22.85 6.44 0.01
CA GLY A 119 21.47 5.99 0.22
C GLY A 119 21.39 4.64 0.91
N GLU A 120 22.34 4.35 1.76
CA GLU A 120 22.28 3.20 2.63
C GLU A 120 21.15 3.38 3.64
N MET A 121 20.28 2.44 3.69
CA MET A 121 19.20 2.45 4.67
C MET A 121 19.64 1.73 5.92
N THR A 122 19.53 2.42 7.02
CA THR A 122 19.34 1.70 8.26
C THR A 122 17.96 1.06 8.20
N PRO A 123 17.86 -0.26 8.41
CA PRO A 123 16.59 -0.88 8.65
C PRO A 123 15.87 -0.11 9.75
N HIS A 124 14.57 0.06 9.64
CA HIS A 124 13.81 0.50 10.79
C HIS A 124 13.99 -0.54 11.87
N GLY A 125 14.73 -0.22 12.90
CA GLY A 125 14.68 -0.97 14.14
C GLY A 125 13.29 -0.82 14.75
#